data_5e611c2c315f3377aac7be0c6d54ada0
#
_entry.id   5e611c2c315f3377aac7be0c6d54ada0
#
_cell.length_a   1.000
_cell.length_b   1.000
_cell.length_c   1.000
_cell.angle_alpha   90.00
_cell.angle_beta   90.00
_cell.angle_gamma   90.00
#
_symmetry.space_group_name_H-M   'P 1'
#
loop_
_entity.id
_entity.type
_entity.pdbx_description
1 polymer ?
#
loop_
_entity_poly.entity_id
_entity_poly.type
_entity_poly.pdbx_seq_one_letter_code
_entity_poly.pdbx_strand_id
1 'polypeptide(L)'
;YYTYSDTYISSVRSAMDKLLTDAGLKYQNYDANGNQTTQTEQVTTALAKGSKLLIVNVVDTGSNDAAQNIIDQAKAKDVPVIFFNRSVEESVVTSYDKCVFVGTDYEMAGHMQGEMIGKYLVENYDKLDLNGDGKISYVMFKGQEGNMEAIARTQYGVEDANKVLKEAGKPELEFYDASNKNKYLVDQNGTWSSAAATDYMGTILAQYSEANKNMVELVIANNDEMALGAVSALQTAGYNKEGAKAIPVFGVDATDAAKSAVNSGAMVGTIKQDADGMAKAITTITQNFFADKDALDSIDSENLVGKWRVNIPYATYTGE
;
A
#
# COMPACT_ATOMS: atom_id res chain seq x y z
N TYR A 1 -3.53 -6.67 14.26
CA TYR A 1 -2.72 -6.18 13.13
C TYR A 1 -2.02 -7.33 12.45
N TYR A 2 -1.84 -7.25 11.12
CA TYR A 2 -1.08 -8.27 10.39
C TYR A 2 0.40 -8.25 10.76
N THR A 3 0.98 -7.07 10.97
CA THR A 3 2.30 -6.87 11.58
C THR A 3 2.45 -5.45 12.14
N TYR A 4 3.31 -5.28 13.14
CA TYR A 4 3.69 -3.97 13.66
C TYR A 4 4.85 -3.33 12.89
N SER A 5 5.58 -4.12 12.12
CA SER A 5 6.76 -3.65 11.38
C SER A 5 6.43 -2.85 10.11
N ASP A 6 5.21 -2.89 9.63
CA ASP A 6 4.75 -2.07 8.51
C ASP A 6 4.62 -0.61 8.95
N THR A 7 5.31 0.30 8.25
CA THR A 7 5.39 1.73 8.61
C THR A 7 4.03 2.42 8.46
N TYR A 8 3.28 2.12 7.39
CA TYR A 8 1.94 2.71 7.20
C TYR A 8 0.97 2.20 8.28
N ILE A 9 0.94 0.90 8.54
CA ILE A 9 0.08 0.32 9.61
C ILE A 9 0.48 0.82 10.99
N SER A 10 1.77 1.07 11.23
CA SER A 10 2.24 1.70 12.47
C SER A 10 1.69 3.11 12.65
N SER A 11 1.58 3.89 11.56
CA SER A 11 0.95 5.22 11.58
C SER A 11 -0.55 5.14 11.88
N VAL A 12 -1.29 4.24 11.22
CA VAL A 12 -2.72 3.99 11.51
C VAL A 12 -2.92 3.57 12.97
N ARG A 13 -2.08 2.64 13.45
CA ARG A 13 -2.13 2.17 14.85
C ARG A 13 -1.92 3.31 15.84
N SER A 14 -0.90 4.13 15.63
CA SER A 14 -0.58 5.24 16.53
C SER A 14 -1.71 6.27 16.58
N ALA A 15 -2.28 6.62 15.43
CA ALA A 15 -3.43 7.53 15.33
C ALA A 15 -4.67 6.92 16.02
N MET A 16 -4.94 5.64 15.79
CA MET A 16 -6.09 4.94 16.38
C MET A 16 -5.94 4.78 17.88
N ASP A 17 -4.74 4.42 18.39
CA ASP A 17 -4.46 4.32 19.83
C ASP A 17 -4.73 5.65 20.54
N LYS A 18 -4.31 6.76 19.93
CA LYS A 18 -4.60 8.09 20.46
C LYS A 18 -6.10 8.37 20.48
N LEU A 19 -6.80 8.17 19.39
CA LEU A 19 -8.25 8.46 19.28
C LEU A 19 -9.10 7.58 20.21
N LEU A 20 -8.78 6.29 20.34
CA LEU A 20 -9.47 5.38 21.26
C LEU A 20 -9.22 5.78 22.74
N THR A 21 -7.98 6.19 23.06
CA THR A 21 -7.63 6.69 24.41
C THR A 21 -8.39 7.99 24.72
N ASP A 22 -8.39 8.96 23.80
CA ASP A 22 -9.11 10.23 23.95
C ASP A 22 -10.62 10.01 24.11
N ALA A 23 -11.17 8.97 23.46
CA ALA A 23 -12.57 8.54 23.60
C ALA A 23 -12.86 7.76 24.91
N GLY A 24 -11.84 7.50 25.75
CA GLY A 24 -11.98 6.74 26.99
C GLY A 24 -12.24 5.24 26.79
N LEU A 25 -11.96 4.72 25.61
CA LEU A 25 -12.15 3.31 25.27
C LEU A 25 -10.94 2.48 25.69
N LYS A 26 -11.19 1.30 26.27
CA LYS A 26 -10.14 0.35 26.61
C LYS A 26 -9.90 -0.59 25.46
N TYR A 27 -8.67 -0.77 25.05
CA TYR A 27 -8.27 -1.66 23.94
C TYR A 27 -7.02 -2.47 24.28
N GLN A 28 -6.81 -3.52 23.52
CA GLN A 28 -5.61 -4.35 23.56
C GLN A 28 -5.16 -4.63 22.13
N ASN A 29 -3.96 -4.19 21.80
CA ASN A 29 -3.33 -4.46 20.50
C ASN A 29 -2.65 -5.84 20.49
N TYR A 30 -2.70 -6.49 19.32
CA TYR A 30 -2.04 -7.76 19.04
C TYR A 30 -1.27 -7.66 17.72
N ASP A 31 -0.07 -8.21 17.70
CA ASP A 31 0.79 -8.33 16.52
C ASP A 31 0.79 -9.78 16.03
N ALA A 32 0.30 -10.03 14.84
CA ALA A 32 0.36 -11.37 14.23
C ALA A 32 1.73 -11.68 13.61
N ASN A 33 2.58 -10.67 13.46
CA ASN A 33 3.92 -10.80 12.89
C ASN A 33 3.92 -11.55 11.55
N GLY A 34 2.97 -11.23 10.67
CA GLY A 34 2.82 -11.84 9.35
C GLY A 34 2.29 -13.29 9.36
N ASN A 35 1.83 -13.81 10.51
CA ASN A 35 1.41 -15.21 10.65
C ASN A 35 -0.09 -15.31 10.89
N GLN A 36 -0.83 -15.91 9.92
CA GLN A 36 -2.29 -16.05 10.01
C GLN A 36 -2.72 -16.98 11.15
N THR A 37 -1.98 -18.04 11.45
CA THR A 37 -2.30 -18.94 12.57
C THR A 37 -2.22 -18.17 13.90
N THR A 38 -1.16 -17.38 14.09
CA THR A 38 -1.02 -16.50 15.25
C THR A 38 -2.17 -15.51 15.35
N GLN A 39 -2.61 -14.90 14.24
CA GLN A 39 -3.75 -13.98 14.23
C GLN A 39 -5.03 -14.68 14.66
N THR A 40 -5.29 -15.89 14.16
CA THR A 40 -6.47 -16.69 14.51
C THR A 40 -6.49 -17.01 16.03
N GLU A 41 -5.35 -17.38 16.60
CA GLU A 41 -5.21 -17.62 18.05
C GLU A 41 -5.42 -16.35 18.88
N GLN A 42 -4.94 -15.20 18.38
CA GLN A 42 -5.14 -13.89 19.02
C GLN A 42 -6.61 -13.48 19.02
N VAL A 43 -7.35 -13.70 17.91
CA VAL A 43 -8.79 -13.46 17.83
C VAL A 43 -9.54 -14.34 18.84
N THR A 44 -9.24 -15.65 18.86
CA THR A 44 -9.83 -16.59 19.83
C THR A 44 -9.57 -16.12 21.27
N THR A 45 -8.35 -15.70 21.56
CA THR A 45 -7.96 -15.20 22.89
C THR A 45 -8.69 -13.90 23.26
N ALA A 46 -8.81 -12.96 22.32
CA ALA A 46 -9.51 -11.69 22.54
C ALA A 46 -10.99 -11.94 22.85
N LEU A 47 -11.65 -12.81 22.10
CA LEU A 47 -13.04 -13.19 22.32
C LEU A 47 -13.24 -13.95 23.65
N ALA A 48 -12.31 -14.81 24.02
CA ALA A 48 -12.35 -15.51 25.33
C ALA A 48 -12.17 -14.55 26.51
N LYS A 49 -11.39 -13.47 26.35
CA LYS A 49 -11.23 -12.39 27.35
C LYS A 49 -12.43 -11.43 27.41
N GLY A 50 -13.43 -11.60 26.55
CA GLY A 50 -14.66 -10.81 26.56
C GLY A 50 -14.57 -9.50 25.77
N SER A 51 -13.72 -9.43 24.75
CA SER A 51 -13.72 -8.29 23.81
C SER A 51 -15.10 -8.03 23.25
N LYS A 52 -15.50 -6.77 23.19
CA LYS A 52 -16.83 -6.34 22.73
C LYS A 52 -16.83 -5.87 21.27
N LEU A 53 -15.68 -5.75 20.66
CA LEU A 53 -15.44 -5.39 19.27
C LEU A 53 -14.10 -5.94 18.84
N LEU A 54 -13.99 -6.39 17.59
CA LEU A 54 -12.73 -6.71 16.93
C LEU A 54 -12.43 -5.70 15.85
N ILE A 55 -11.22 -5.16 15.84
CA ILE A 55 -10.68 -4.32 14.75
C ILE A 55 -9.51 -5.09 14.15
N VAL A 56 -9.65 -5.54 12.90
CA VAL A 56 -8.75 -6.54 12.32
C VAL A 56 -8.18 -6.08 10.97
N ASN A 57 -6.85 -6.11 10.90
CA ASN A 57 -6.08 -5.99 9.67
C ASN A 57 -5.59 -7.40 9.32
N VAL A 58 -6.21 -8.05 8.33
CA VAL A 58 -6.05 -9.48 8.05
C VAL A 58 -4.66 -9.80 7.53
N VAL A 59 -4.06 -10.91 7.97
CA VAL A 59 -2.75 -11.37 7.48
C VAL A 59 -2.87 -11.99 6.08
N ASP A 60 -3.68 -13.02 5.94
CA ASP A 60 -3.88 -13.71 4.67
C ASP A 60 -5.03 -13.08 3.89
N THR A 61 -4.68 -12.48 2.77
CA THR A 61 -5.62 -11.86 1.81
C THR A 61 -5.69 -12.64 0.49
N GLY A 62 -4.97 -13.74 0.37
CA GLY A 62 -4.96 -14.59 -0.80
C GLY A 62 -6.21 -15.47 -0.94
N SER A 63 -6.99 -15.62 0.14
CA SER A 63 -8.30 -16.29 0.15
C SER A 63 -9.24 -15.62 1.13
N ASN A 64 -10.52 -15.94 1.03
CA ASN A 64 -11.55 -15.44 1.97
C ASN A 64 -11.56 -16.19 3.31
N ASP A 65 -10.86 -17.31 3.43
CA ASP A 65 -10.97 -18.23 4.56
C ASP A 65 -10.57 -17.60 5.90
N ALA A 66 -9.49 -16.78 5.87
CA ALA A 66 -9.01 -16.11 7.08
C ALA A 66 -10.04 -15.11 7.63
N ALA A 67 -10.55 -14.24 6.77
CA ALA A 67 -11.55 -13.24 7.15
C ALA A 67 -12.88 -13.90 7.55
N GLN A 68 -13.32 -14.94 6.83
CA GLN A 68 -14.54 -15.69 7.17
C GLN A 68 -14.42 -16.38 8.53
N ASN A 69 -13.28 -16.98 8.83
CA ASN A 69 -13.03 -17.60 10.14
C ASN A 69 -13.14 -16.59 11.30
N ILE A 70 -12.62 -15.39 11.09
CA ILE A 70 -12.72 -14.29 12.09
C ILE A 70 -14.20 -13.91 12.31
N ILE A 71 -14.97 -13.77 11.22
CA ILE A 71 -16.40 -13.45 11.28
C ILE A 71 -17.16 -14.56 12.02
N ASP A 72 -16.93 -15.84 11.69
CA ASP A 72 -17.63 -16.95 12.29
C ASP A 72 -17.40 -17.02 13.80
N GLN A 73 -16.16 -16.80 14.26
CA GLN A 73 -15.85 -16.74 15.68
C GLN A 73 -16.54 -15.54 16.37
N ALA A 74 -16.51 -14.36 15.76
CA ALA A 74 -17.13 -13.15 16.29
C ALA A 74 -18.65 -13.25 16.35
N LYS A 75 -19.27 -13.74 15.27
CA LYS A 75 -20.72 -13.98 15.15
C LYS A 75 -21.23 -14.95 16.20
N ALA A 76 -20.49 -16.02 16.50
CA ALA A 76 -20.83 -16.98 17.55
C ALA A 76 -20.85 -16.36 18.97
N LYS A 77 -20.25 -15.19 19.15
CA LYS A 77 -20.20 -14.41 20.40
C LYS A 77 -20.99 -13.10 20.34
N ASP A 78 -21.67 -12.85 19.23
CA ASP A 78 -22.39 -11.62 18.95
C ASP A 78 -21.50 -10.35 19.04
N VAL A 79 -20.24 -10.47 18.63
CA VAL A 79 -19.22 -9.40 18.70
C VAL A 79 -19.06 -8.76 17.32
N PRO A 80 -19.20 -7.42 17.18
CA PRO A 80 -18.98 -6.72 15.93
C PRO A 80 -17.55 -6.82 15.44
N VAL A 81 -17.34 -6.67 14.12
CA VAL A 81 -16.03 -6.71 13.47
C VAL A 81 -15.84 -5.48 12.56
N ILE A 82 -14.72 -4.82 12.68
CA ILE A 82 -14.24 -3.84 11.71
C ILE A 82 -12.99 -4.41 11.05
N PHE A 83 -13.07 -4.79 9.79
CA PHE A 83 -11.87 -5.04 9.00
C PHE A 83 -11.31 -3.72 8.49
N PHE A 84 -9.98 -3.61 8.33
CA PHE A 84 -9.41 -2.38 7.81
C PHE A 84 -8.16 -2.60 6.95
N ASN A 85 -7.90 -1.63 6.07
CA ASN A 85 -6.75 -1.48 5.17
C ASN A 85 -6.65 -2.58 4.11
N ARG A 86 -6.36 -3.81 4.49
CA ARG A 86 -6.18 -4.96 3.58
C ARG A 86 -7.54 -5.49 3.14
N SER A 87 -7.84 -5.41 1.86
CA SER A 87 -9.19 -5.65 1.33
C SER A 87 -9.73 -7.04 1.65
N VAL A 88 -10.99 -7.05 2.05
CA VAL A 88 -11.81 -8.25 2.29
C VAL A 88 -13.01 -8.17 1.33
N GLU A 89 -13.35 -9.30 0.72
CA GLU A 89 -14.46 -9.39 -0.22
C GLU A 89 -15.81 -8.99 0.39
N GLU A 90 -16.65 -8.31 -0.40
CA GLU A 90 -18.00 -7.89 0.00
C GLU A 90 -18.82 -9.03 0.57
N SER A 91 -18.82 -10.18 -0.10
CA SER A 91 -19.56 -11.36 0.31
C SER A 91 -19.21 -11.86 1.71
N VAL A 92 -17.96 -11.68 2.12
CA VAL A 92 -17.46 -12.03 3.45
C VAL A 92 -17.92 -11.00 4.47
N VAL A 93 -17.68 -9.71 4.22
CA VAL A 93 -18.08 -8.64 5.15
C VAL A 93 -19.59 -8.64 5.39
N THR A 94 -20.39 -8.77 4.32
CA THR A 94 -21.86 -8.75 4.38
C THR A 94 -22.49 -10.06 4.88
N SER A 95 -21.68 -11.12 5.12
CA SER A 95 -22.17 -12.36 5.75
C SER A 95 -22.54 -12.19 7.23
N TYR A 96 -22.17 -11.04 7.82
CA TYR A 96 -22.49 -10.68 9.18
C TYR A 96 -22.91 -9.20 9.26
N ASP A 97 -24.13 -8.94 9.74
CA ASP A 97 -24.74 -7.62 9.83
C ASP A 97 -24.03 -6.63 10.79
N LYS A 98 -23.20 -7.15 11.71
CA LYS A 98 -22.32 -6.36 12.58
C LYS A 98 -20.87 -6.31 12.08
N CYS A 99 -20.66 -6.41 10.78
CA CYS A 99 -19.34 -6.33 10.18
C CYS A 99 -19.28 -5.19 9.16
N VAL A 100 -18.21 -4.40 9.18
CA VAL A 100 -17.91 -3.36 8.21
C VAL A 100 -16.43 -3.37 7.83
N PHE A 101 -16.11 -2.79 6.68
CA PHE A 101 -14.75 -2.62 6.22
C PHE A 101 -14.40 -1.14 6.11
N VAL A 102 -13.21 -0.74 6.58
CA VAL A 102 -12.63 0.59 6.41
C VAL A 102 -11.31 0.48 5.66
N GLY A 103 -11.23 1.03 4.49
CA GLY A 103 -10.01 0.99 3.69
C GLY A 103 -10.00 2.07 2.64
N THR A 104 -9.55 1.72 1.45
CA THR A 104 -9.45 2.60 0.29
C THR A 104 -10.08 1.93 -0.91
N ASP A 105 -10.34 2.66 -1.97
CA ASP A 105 -10.52 2.05 -3.28
C ASP A 105 -9.15 1.55 -3.75
N TYR A 106 -8.93 0.23 -3.70
CA TYR A 106 -7.61 -0.36 -3.92
C TYR A 106 -7.05 -0.14 -5.34
N GLU A 107 -7.90 0.13 -6.32
CA GLU A 107 -7.47 0.40 -7.69
C GLU A 107 -6.96 1.83 -7.85
N MET A 108 -7.56 2.77 -7.12
CA MET A 108 -7.32 4.19 -7.27
C MET A 108 -5.86 4.58 -7.04
N ALA A 109 -5.15 3.95 -6.10
CA ALA A 109 -3.72 4.24 -5.88
C ALA A 109 -2.88 3.88 -7.11
N GLY A 110 -3.19 2.76 -7.77
CA GLY A 110 -2.52 2.35 -9.00
C GLY A 110 -2.79 3.32 -10.15
N HIS A 111 -4.04 3.72 -10.33
CA HIS A 111 -4.43 4.71 -11.35
C HIS A 111 -3.73 6.06 -11.13
N MET A 112 -3.78 6.59 -9.91
CA MET A 112 -3.15 7.86 -9.58
C MET A 112 -1.63 7.80 -9.73
N GLN A 113 -0.98 6.71 -9.33
CA GLN A 113 0.46 6.50 -9.49
C GLN A 113 0.82 6.44 -10.97
N GLY A 114 0.09 5.66 -11.77
CA GLY A 114 0.33 5.55 -13.22
C GLY A 114 0.16 6.88 -13.95
N GLU A 115 -0.89 7.63 -13.63
CA GLU A 115 -1.11 8.96 -14.21
C GLU A 115 0.03 9.95 -13.82
N MET A 116 0.47 9.94 -12.56
CA MET A 116 1.58 10.76 -12.07
C MET A 116 2.88 10.40 -12.78
N ILE A 117 3.19 9.11 -12.93
CA ILE A 117 4.36 8.61 -13.66
C ILE A 117 4.31 9.07 -15.11
N GLY A 118 3.19 8.83 -15.80
CA GLY A 118 3.05 9.18 -17.21
C GLY A 118 3.27 10.66 -17.47
N LYS A 119 2.66 11.55 -16.66
CA LYS A 119 2.85 13.00 -16.76
C LYS A 119 4.31 13.39 -16.57
N TYR A 120 4.96 12.87 -15.54
CA TYR A 120 6.37 13.15 -15.28
C TYR A 120 7.28 12.69 -16.43
N LEU A 121 7.02 11.51 -16.97
CA LEU A 121 7.80 10.95 -18.07
C LEU A 121 7.63 11.76 -19.37
N VAL A 122 6.42 12.19 -19.70
CA VAL A 122 6.18 13.04 -20.90
C VAL A 122 7.03 14.30 -20.87
N GLU A 123 7.16 14.94 -19.71
CA GLU A 123 7.93 16.17 -19.54
C GLU A 123 9.46 15.94 -19.57
N ASN A 124 9.92 14.73 -19.24
CA ASN A 124 11.33 14.44 -19.02
C ASN A 124 11.87 13.32 -19.91
N TYR A 125 11.09 12.78 -20.86
CA TYR A 125 11.37 11.55 -21.59
C TYR A 125 12.78 11.44 -22.15
N ASP A 126 13.18 12.44 -22.93
CA ASP A 126 14.47 12.43 -23.63
C ASP A 126 15.69 12.56 -22.69
N LYS A 127 15.48 13.02 -21.44
CA LYS A 127 16.52 13.08 -20.42
C LYS A 127 16.66 11.79 -19.63
N LEU A 128 15.57 11.00 -19.59
CA LEU A 128 15.48 9.76 -18.84
C LEU A 128 15.86 8.53 -19.68
N ASP A 129 15.84 8.64 -21.00
CA ASP A 129 16.39 7.62 -21.91
C ASP A 129 17.93 7.63 -21.83
N LEU A 130 18.47 6.96 -20.80
CA LEU A 130 19.88 6.84 -20.53
C LEU A 130 20.57 5.83 -21.44
N ASN A 131 19.81 4.89 -21.97
CA ASN A 131 20.27 3.84 -22.87
C ASN A 131 20.38 4.30 -24.32
N GLY A 132 19.66 5.39 -24.67
CA GLY A 132 19.63 5.96 -26.01
C GLY A 132 18.92 5.06 -27.03
N ASP A 133 17.98 4.23 -26.56
CA ASP A 133 17.23 3.29 -27.42
C ASP A 133 15.81 3.78 -27.76
N GLY A 134 15.44 4.96 -27.24
CA GLY A 134 14.16 5.61 -27.48
C GLY A 134 13.03 5.08 -26.61
N LYS A 135 13.33 4.31 -25.56
CA LYS A 135 12.37 3.75 -24.62
C LYS A 135 12.76 4.10 -23.19
N ILE A 136 11.84 3.87 -22.25
CA ILE A 136 12.11 3.94 -20.81
C ILE A 136 11.97 2.56 -20.21
N SER A 137 13.07 2.03 -19.70
CA SER A 137 13.10 0.75 -19.01
C SER A 137 12.72 0.93 -17.54
N TYR A 138 11.86 0.04 -17.00
CA TYR A 138 11.40 0.13 -15.63
C TYR A 138 11.60 -1.16 -14.84
N VAL A 139 11.68 -1.01 -13.52
CA VAL A 139 11.47 -2.09 -12.55
C VAL A 139 10.20 -1.81 -11.73
N MET A 140 9.44 -2.87 -11.45
CA MET A 140 8.26 -2.85 -10.58
C MET A 140 8.51 -3.71 -9.34
N PHE A 141 8.39 -3.11 -8.15
CA PHE A 141 8.44 -3.83 -6.88
C PHE A 141 7.03 -4.06 -6.33
N LYS A 142 6.63 -5.34 -6.22
CA LYS A 142 5.33 -5.79 -5.73
C LYS A 142 5.43 -6.22 -4.27
N GLY A 143 4.49 -5.74 -3.44
CA GLY A 143 4.55 -5.96 -2.01
C GLY A 143 4.20 -7.38 -1.59
N GLN A 144 3.17 -7.99 -2.20
CA GLN A 144 2.68 -9.32 -1.82
C GLN A 144 1.86 -9.95 -2.95
N GLU A 145 1.98 -11.28 -3.10
CA GLU A 145 1.07 -12.03 -3.98
C GLU A 145 -0.31 -12.20 -3.37
N GLY A 146 -1.35 -12.23 -4.21
CA GLY A 146 -2.73 -12.43 -3.77
C GLY A 146 -3.36 -11.24 -3.03
N ASN A 147 -2.62 -10.16 -2.80
CA ASN A 147 -3.14 -8.94 -2.18
C ASN A 147 -3.72 -8.01 -3.25
N MET A 148 -4.95 -7.55 -3.08
CA MET A 148 -5.69 -6.75 -4.08
C MET A 148 -5.01 -5.40 -4.35
N GLU A 149 -4.54 -4.73 -3.31
CA GLU A 149 -3.81 -3.45 -3.41
C GLU A 149 -2.50 -3.64 -4.21
N ALA A 150 -1.76 -4.73 -3.94
CA ALA A 150 -0.53 -5.03 -4.67
C ALA A 150 -0.80 -5.37 -6.14
N ILE A 151 -1.86 -6.11 -6.43
CA ILE A 151 -2.27 -6.46 -7.79
C ILE A 151 -2.61 -5.18 -8.57
N ALA A 152 -3.48 -4.34 -8.02
CA ALA A 152 -3.94 -3.12 -8.67
C ALA A 152 -2.80 -2.10 -8.89
N ARG A 153 -1.97 -1.84 -7.86
CA ARG A 153 -0.81 -0.92 -7.98
C ARG A 153 0.21 -1.42 -9.01
N THR A 154 0.43 -2.74 -9.09
CA THR A 154 1.33 -3.34 -10.09
C THR A 154 0.78 -3.20 -11.51
N GLN A 155 -0.51 -3.40 -11.70
CA GLN A 155 -1.17 -3.32 -12.99
C GLN A 155 -1.33 -1.87 -13.46
N TYR A 156 -2.12 -1.09 -12.73
CA TYR A 156 -2.52 0.26 -13.16
C TYR A 156 -1.37 1.27 -13.11
N GLY A 157 -0.38 1.09 -12.23
CA GLY A 157 0.82 1.92 -12.22
C GLY A 157 1.58 1.92 -13.55
N VAL A 158 1.54 0.82 -14.29
CA VAL A 158 2.15 0.69 -15.63
C VAL A 158 1.15 1.00 -16.73
N GLU A 159 -0.07 0.47 -16.66
CA GLU A 159 -1.08 0.64 -17.72
C GLU A 159 -1.44 2.11 -17.93
N ASP A 160 -1.71 2.87 -16.85
CA ASP A 160 -2.08 4.27 -16.97
C ASP A 160 -0.89 5.16 -17.34
N ALA A 161 0.33 4.84 -16.87
CA ALA A 161 1.53 5.51 -17.37
C ALA A 161 1.69 5.33 -18.88
N ASN A 162 1.51 4.11 -19.38
CA ASN A 162 1.55 3.81 -20.80
C ASN A 162 0.45 4.53 -21.59
N LYS A 163 -0.75 4.65 -21.03
CA LYS A 163 -1.84 5.41 -21.65
C LYS A 163 -1.46 6.87 -21.84
N VAL A 164 -0.91 7.51 -20.80
CA VAL A 164 -0.45 8.93 -20.88
C VAL A 164 0.69 9.07 -21.90
N LEU A 165 1.67 8.16 -21.88
CA LEU A 165 2.77 8.17 -22.86
C LEU A 165 2.25 8.04 -24.29
N LYS A 166 1.34 7.12 -24.55
CA LYS A 166 0.73 6.88 -25.88
C LYS A 166 -0.03 8.11 -26.38
N GLU A 167 -0.80 8.77 -25.51
CA GLU A 167 -1.52 10.00 -25.84
C GLU A 167 -0.56 11.14 -26.21
N ALA A 168 0.65 11.15 -25.63
CA ALA A 168 1.74 12.09 -25.96
C ALA A 168 2.62 11.66 -27.13
N GLY A 169 2.31 10.54 -27.78
CA GLY A 169 3.10 10.00 -28.91
C GLY A 169 4.47 9.44 -28.50
N LYS A 170 4.66 9.09 -27.23
CA LYS A 170 5.87 8.45 -26.71
C LYS A 170 5.72 6.93 -26.67
N PRO A 171 6.82 6.15 -26.80
CA PRO A 171 6.81 4.70 -26.61
C PRO A 171 6.33 4.27 -25.23
N GLU A 172 5.73 3.08 -25.14
CA GLU A 172 5.36 2.46 -23.88
C GLU A 172 6.59 2.03 -23.07
N LEU A 173 6.41 1.90 -21.76
CA LEU A 173 7.40 1.40 -20.81
C LEU A 173 7.82 -0.04 -21.13
N GLU A 174 9.11 -0.34 -21.01
CA GLU A 174 9.65 -1.68 -21.19
C GLU A 174 10.20 -2.20 -19.83
N PHE A 175 9.76 -3.40 -19.42
CA PHE A 175 10.32 -4.01 -18.22
C PHE A 175 11.80 -4.38 -18.47
N TYR A 176 12.70 -4.01 -17.56
CA TYR A 176 14.15 -4.08 -17.74
C TYR A 176 14.68 -5.49 -18.08
N ASP A 177 13.99 -6.55 -17.66
CA ASP A 177 14.34 -7.95 -17.93
C ASP A 177 13.27 -8.62 -18.80
N ALA A 178 13.50 -8.73 -20.07
CA ALA A 178 12.59 -9.35 -21.03
C ALA A 178 12.30 -10.85 -20.75
N SER A 179 13.15 -11.51 -19.95
CA SER A 179 12.95 -12.91 -19.54
C SER A 179 11.91 -13.06 -18.43
N ASN A 180 11.71 -12.03 -17.60
CA ASN A 180 10.71 -12.02 -16.55
C ASN A 180 9.31 -11.73 -17.13
N LYS A 181 8.51 -12.79 -17.28
CA LYS A 181 7.16 -12.69 -17.87
C LYS A 181 6.14 -12.02 -16.99
N ASN A 182 6.39 -11.97 -15.67
CA ASN A 182 5.50 -11.31 -14.71
C ASN A 182 5.66 -9.79 -14.73
N LYS A 183 6.81 -9.29 -15.18
CA LYS A 183 7.15 -7.85 -15.23
C LYS A 183 7.10 -7.16 -13.86
N TYR A 184 7.40 -7.89 -12.79
CA TYR A 184 7.59 -7.38 -11.43
C TYR A 184 8.55 -8.28 -10.63
N LEU A 185 9.04 -7.73 -9.54
CA LEU A 185 9.78 -8.45 -8.50
C LEU A 185 8.97 -8.34 -7.20
N VAL A 186 8.61 -9.48 -6.62
CA VAL A 186 7.76 -9.53 -5.42
C VAL A 186 8.60 -9.74 -4.16
N ASP A 187 8.22 -9.07 -3.06
CA ASP A 187 8.75 -9.44 -1.75
C ASP A 187 8.27 -10.84 -1.38
N GLN A 188 9.19 -11.80 -1.36
CA GLN A 188 8.89 -13.22 -1.14
C GLN A 188 8.29 -13.51 0.24
N ASN A 189 8.51 -12.61 1.20
CA ASN A 189 7.93 -12.69 2.53
C ASN A 189 6.56 -12.00 2.63
N GLY A 190 6.15 -11.25 1.61
CA GLY A 190 4.91 -10.49 1.60
C GLY A 190 4.85 -9.39 2.66
N THR A 191 5.99 -8.87 3.06
CA THR A 191 6.12 -7.86 4.14
C THR A 191 6.29 -6.43 3.63
N TRP A 192 6.29 -6.23 2.30
CA TRP A 192 6.40 -4.92 1.65
C TRP A 192 7.68 -4.16 2.03
N SER A 193 8.77 -4.90 2.21
CA SER A 193 9.95 -4.42 2.91
C SER A 193 10.95 -3.64 2.05
N SER A 194 11.55 -2.63 2.64
CA SER A 194 12.70 -1.91 2.09
C SER A 194 13.86 -2.87 1.78
N ALA A 195 14.11 -3.86 2.63
CA ALA A 195 15.20 -4.82 2.46
C ALA A 195 15.06 -5.61 1.15
N ALA A 196 13.86 -6.12 0.84
CA ALA A 196 13.63 -6.87 -0.39
C ALA A 196 13.92 -6.01 -1.64
N ALA A 197 13.43 -4.76 -1.66
CA ALA A 197 13.69 -3.85 -2.77
C ALA A 197 15.18 -3.44 -2.88
N THR A 198 15.87 -3.25 -1.75
CA THR A 198 17.31 -2.96 -1.71
C THR A 198 18.11 -4.11 -2.32
N ASP A 199 17.81 -5.35 -1.94
CA ASP A 199 18.51 -6.53 -2.42
C ASP A 199 18.28 -6.76 -3.94
N TYR A 200 17.03 -6.62 -4.38
CA TYR A 200 16.69 -6.70 -5.80
C TYR A 200 17.38 -5.59 -6.60
N MET A 201 17.28 -4.34 -6.16
CA MET A 201 17.87 -3.21 -6.87
C MET A 201 19.40 -3.30 -6.88
N GLY A 202 20.04 -3.75 -5.79
CA GLY A 202 21.48 -4.01 -5.74
C GLY A 202 21.92 -5.05 -6.76
N THR A 203 21.13 -6.13 -6.91
CA THR A 203 21.38 -7.17 -7.91
C THR A 203 21.24 -6.63 -9.34
N ILE A 204 20.21 -5.82 -9.58
CA ILE A 204 19.98 -5.16 -10.87
C ILE A 204 21.17 -4.25 -11.21
N LEU A 205 21.56 -3.35 -10.31
CA LEU A 205 22.62 -2.38 -10.54
C LEU A 205 24.02 -3.01 -10.75
N ALA A 206 24.22 -4.25 -10.31
CA ALA A 206 25.44 -5.00 -10.61
C ALA A 206 25.53 -5.49 -12.07
N GLN A 207 24.40 -5.59 -12.78
CA GLN A 207 24.33 -6.12 -14.15
C GLN A 207 23.86 -5.09 -15.18
N TYR A 208 23.04 -4.14 -14.75
CA TYR A 208 22.42 -3.12 -15.60
C TYR A 208 23.04 -1.75 -15.29
N SER A 209 23.57 -1.09 -16.31
CA SER A 209 24.28 0.17 -16.17
C SER A 209 24.21 1.03 -17.43
N GLU A 210 24.46 2.31 -17.32
CA GLU A 210 24.60 3.21 -18.48
C GLU A 210 25.75 2.76 -19.41
N ALA A 211 26.85 2.27 -18.84
CA ALA A 211 28.01 1.81 -19.64
C ALA A 211 27.64 0.62 -20.53
N ASN A 212 26.74 -0.26 -20.07
CA ASN A 212 26.25 -1.40 -20.83
C ASN A 212 25.04 -1.04 -21.71
N LYS A 213 24.54 0.19 -21.64
CA LYS A 213 23.33 0.67 -22.33
C LYS A 213 22.08 -0.15 -22.01
N ASN A 214 21.96 -0.55 -20.78
CA ASN A 214 20.81 -1.31 -20.28
C ASN A 214 20.37 -0.88 -18.87
N MET A 215 20.71 0.36 -18.47
CA MET A 215 20.31 0.90 -17.15
C MET A 215 18.81 0.88 -16.97
N VAL A 216 18.36 0.56 -15.75
CA VAL A 216 16.96 0.80 -15.36
C VAL A 216 16.72 2.29 -15.18
N GLU A 217 15.71 2.83 -15.83
CA GLU A 217 15.46 4.27 -15.99
C GLU A 217 14.25 4.76 -15.18
N LEU A 218 13.50 3.83 -14.59
CA LEU A 218 12.32 4.12 -13.77
C LEU A 218 12.12 3.03 -12.71
N VAL A 219 11.84 3.44 -11.48
CA VAL A 219 11.46 2.56 -10.38
C VAL A 219 10.01 2.84 -9.98
N ILE A 220 9.17 1.81 -10.03
CA ILE A 220 7.80 1.84 -9.56
C ILE A 220 7.69 0.88 -8.38
N ALA A 221 7.22 1.35 -7.24
CA ALA A 221 7.07 0.52 -6.05
C ALA A 221 5.62 0.55 -5.54
N ASN A 222 5.16 -0.59 -5.07
CA ASN A 222 3.81 -0.71 -4.51
C ASN A 222 3.62 0.06 -3.20
N ASN A 223 4.72 0.35 -2.47
CA ASN A 223 4.69 1.21 -1.29
C ASN A 223 6.00 2.02 -1.12
N ASP A 224 6.00 2.93 -0.15
CA ASP A 224 7.14 3.81 0.12
C ASP A 224 8.36 3.08 0.69
N GLU A 225 8.16 2.05 1.52
CA GLU A 225 9.28 1.28 2.08
C GLU A 225 10.11 0.62 0.98
N MET A 226 9.44 0.01 -0.01
CA MET A 226 10.13 -0.57 -1.17
C MET A 226 10.77 0.51 -2.04
N ALA A 227 10.10 1.66 -2.24
CA ALA A 227 10.65 2.80 -2.96
C ALA A 227 11.94 3.31 -2.29
N LEU A 228 11.92 3.50 -0.98
CA LEU A 228 13.09 3.95 -0.18
C LEU A 228 14.22 2.91 -0.20
N GLY A 229 13.89 1.62 -0.21
CA GLY A 229 14.86 0.55 -0.41
C GLY A 229 15.59 0.66 -1.75
N ALA A 230 14.85 0.90 -2.82
CA ALA A 230 15.42 1.16 -4.14
C ALA A 230 16.27 2.44 -4.18
N VAL A 231 15.81 3.53 -3.55
CA VAL A 231 16.58 4.77 -3.40
C VAL A 231 17.91 4.51 -2.70
N SER A 232 17.92 3.73 -1.62
CA SER A 232 19.14 3.39 -0.88
C SER A 232 20.17 2.67 -1.76
N ALA A 233 19.72 1.69 -2.56
CA ALA A 233 20.58 0.99 -3.51
C ALA A 233 21.08 1.92 -4.64
N LEU A 234 20.21 2.76 -5.19
CA LEU A 234 20.58 3.76 -6.19
C LEU A 234 21.63 4.74 -5.66
N GLN A 235 21.45 5.23 -4.43
CA GLN A 235 22.41 6.10 -3.78
C GLN A 235 23.75 5.42 -3.54
N THR A 236 23.76 4.16 -3.19
CA THR A 236 25.00 3.36 -3.07
C THR A 236 25.73 3.25 -4.41
N ALA A 237 24.98 3.13 -5.51
CA ALA A 237 25.53 3.08 -6.86
C ALA A 237 25.86 4.47 -7.46
N GLY A 238 25.62 5.55 -6.73
CA GLY A 238 25.98 6.91 -7.15
C GLY A 238 24.89 7.71 -7.82
N TYR A 239 23.64 7.22 -7.84
CA TYR A 239 22.45 7.94 -8.33
C TYR A 239 21.68 8.60 -7.17
N ASN A 240 20.68 9.42 -7.48
CA ASN A 240 19.71 10.00 -6.54
C ASN A 240 20.33 10.68 -5.30
N LYS A 241 21.49 11.33 -5.50
CA LYS A 241 22.20 12.16 -4.51
C LYS A 241 22.33 13.57 -5.03
N GLU A 242 22.67 14.50 -4.15
CA GLU A 242 22.98 15.87 -4.53
C GLU A 242 24.06 15.91 -5.62
N GLY A 243 23.76 16.58 -6.73
CA GLY A 243 24.67 16.72 -7.88
C GLY A 243 24.82 15.46 -8.77
N ALA A 244 24.16 14.36 -8.43
CA ALA A 244 24.18 13.13 -9.24
C ALA A 244 22.95 13.05 -10.17
N LYS A 245 23.03 12.14 -11.17
CA LYS A 245 21.85 11.77 -11.95
C LYS A 245 20.79 11.12 -11.06
N ALA A 246 19.53 11.44 -11.30
CA ALA A 246 18.40 10.84 -10.62
C ALA A 246 17.68 9.86 -11.54
N ILE A 247 17.46 8.64 -11.05
CA ILE A 247 16.50 7.69 -11.60
C ILE A 247 15.17 7.97 -10.91
N PRO A 248 14.08 8.26 -11.64
CA PRO A 248 12.80 8.54 -11.02
C PRO A 248 12.27 7.33 -10.23
N VAL A 249 11.84 7.59 -8.99
CA VAL A 249 11.28 6.60 -8.06
C VAL A 249 9.93 7.08 -7.59
N PHE A 250 8.93 6.19 -7.66
CA PHE A 250 7.56 6.45 -7.22
C PHE A 250 7.10 5.42 -6.21
N GLY A 251 6.38 5.87 -5.18
CA GLY A 251 5.86 5.06 -4.10
C GLY A 251 4.36 5.22 -3.87
N VAL A 252 3.86 4.66 -2.79
CA VAL A 252 2.52 4.82 -2.23
C VAL A 252 2.64 4.81 -0.72
N ASP A 253 1.89 5.62 -0.02
CA ASP A 253 1.58 5.83 1.39
C ASP A 253 1.83 7.27 1.84
N ALA A 254 2.81 7.97 1.26
CA ALA A 254 3.32 9.28 1.68
C ALA A 254 3.77 9.26 3.15
N THR A 255 4.58 8.27 3.51
CA THR A 255 5.26 8.21 4.81
C THR A 255 6.17 9.42 4.99
N ASP A 256 6.48 9.80 6.23
CA ASP A 256 7.34 10.97 6.49
C ASP A 256 8.73 10.82 5.86
N ALA A 257 9.26 9.60 5.84
CA ALA A 257 10.52 9.30 5.16
C ALA A 257 10.42 9.48 3.64
N ALA A 258 9.34 9.02 3.02
CA ALA A 258 9.12 9.22 1.58
C ALA A 258 8.87 10.68 1.23
N LYS A 259 8.09 11.43 2.03
CA LYS A 259 7.96 12.89 1.85
C LYS A 259 9.30 13.61 1.91
N SER A 260 10.15 13.22 2.86
CA SER A 260 11.51 13.77 2.96
C SER A 260 12.36 13.41 1.72
N ALA A 261 12.22 12.19 1.20
CA ALA A 261 12.89 11.76 -0.02
C ALA A 261 12.38 12.51 -1.27
N VAL A 262 11.08 12.78 -1.35
CA VAL A 262 10.50 13.61 -2.42
C VAL A 262 11.01 15.04 -2.33
N ASN A 263 10.98 15.65 -1.15
CA ASN A 263 11.43 17.03 -0.95
C ASN A 263 12.94 17.22 -1.21
N SER A 264 13.75 16.17 -1.01
CA SER A 264 15.18 16.17 -1.36
C SER A 264 15.49 15.80 -2.81
N GLY A 265 14.47 15.41 -3.61
CA GLY A 265 14.64 14.97 -4.99
C GLY A 265 15.17 13.53 -5.14
N ALA A 266 15.24 12.75 -4.06
CA ALA A 266 15.60 11.34 -4.12
C ALA A 266 14.45 10.45 -4.63
N MET A 267 13.20 10.89 -4.45
CA MET A 267 11.98 10.35 -5.09
C MET A 267 11.29 11.46 -5.86
N VAL A 268 10.47 11.09 -6.85
CA VAL A 268 9.67 12.05 -7.62
C VAL A 268 8.31 12.30 -6.95
N GLY A 269 7.68 11.25 -6.44
CA GLY A 269 6.38 11.37 -5.82
C GLY A 269 5.88 10.08 -5.19
N THR A 270 4.81 10.21 -4.44
CA THR A 270 4.11 9.10 -3.78
C THR A 270 2.61 9.38 -3.73
N ILE A 271 1.81 8.34 -3.62
CA ILE A 271 0.36 8.46 -3.43
C ILE A 271 0.07 8.40 -1.93
N LYS A 272 -0.46 9.49 -1.38
CA LYS A 272 -0.82 9.57 0.04
C LYS A 272 -2.00 8.66 0.34
N GLN A 273 -1.80 7.72 1.27
CA GLN A 273 -2.84 6.97 1.95
C GLN A 273 -3.08 7.60 3.33
N ASP A 274 -4.31 8.06 3.61
CA ASP A 274 -4.60 8.87 4.80
C ASP A 274 -4.79 7.99 6.05
N ALA A 275 -3.71 7.78 6.80
CA ALA A 275 -3.71 6.99 8.03
C ALA A 275 -4.58 7.61 9.14
N ASP A 276 -4.59 8.93 9.27
CA ASP A 276 -5.41 9.64 10.25
C ASP A 276 -6.89 9.56 9.92
N GLY A 277 -7.25 9.72 8.64
CA GLY A 277 -8.62 9.55 8.14
C GLY A 277 -9.13 8.13 8.38
N MET A 278 -8.30 7.11 8.11
CA MET A 278 -8.62 5.71 8.38
C MET A 278 -8.85 5.46 9.87
N ALA A 279 -7.95 5.91 10.73
CA ALA A 279 -8.06 5.78 12.18
C ALA A 279 -9.31 6.49 12.73
N LYS A 280 -9.63 7.69 12.20
CA LYS A 280 -10.83 8.45 12.56
C LYS A 280 -12.11 7.70 12.19
N ALA A 281 -12.21 7.18 10.98
CA ALA A 281 -13.37 6.40 10.54
C ALA A 281 -13.57 5.16 11.42
N ILE A 282 -12.51 4.38 11.68
CA ILE A 282 -12.56 3.21 12.55
C ILE A 282 -13.03 3.59 13.96
N THR A 283 -12.50 4.68 14.52
CA THR A 283 -12.90 5.14 15.87
C THR A 283 -14.35 5.59 15.92
N THR A 284 -14.85 6.31 14.89
CA THR A 284 -16.26 6.71 14.79
C THR A 284 -17.17 5.48 14.76
N ILE A 285 -16.85 4.49 13.92
CA ILE A 285 -17.61 3.24 13.81
C ILE A 285 -17.58 2.46 15.15
N THR A 286 -16.42 2.44 15.83
CA THR A 286 -16.29 1.85 17.15
C THR A 286 -17.26 2.49 18.15
N GLN A 287 -17.31 3.81 18.19
CA GLN A 287 -18.22 4.57 19.08
C GLN A 287 -19.69 4.30 18.72
N ASN A 288 -20.02 4.19 17.42
CA ASN A 288 -21.37 3.87 16.96
C ASN A 288 -21.84 2.50 17.45
N PHE A 289 -21.00 1.47 17.33
CA PHE A 289 -21.31 0.13 17.85
C PHE A 289 -21.55 0.14 19.38
N PHE A 290 -20.75 0.90 20.14
CA PHE A 290 -20.93 0.99 21.59
C PHE A 290 -22.12 1.88 22.01
N ALA A 291 -22.62 2.72 21.12
CA ALA A 291 -23.80 3.57 21.33
C ALA A 291 -25.08 2.95 20.76
N ASP A 292 -25.03 1.72 20.25
CA ASP A 292 -26.15 1.02 19.60
C ASP A 292 -26.77 1.80 18.44
N LYS A 293 -25.90 2.46 17.65
CA LYS A 293 -26.26 3.20 16.44
C LYS A 293 -25.95 2.40 15.18
N ASP A 294 -26.39 2.91 14.03
CA ASP A 294 -25.90 2.43 12.74
C ASP A 294 -24.36 2.57 12.69
N ALA A 295 -23.68 1.52 12.29
CA ALA A 295 -22.21 1.50 12.28
C ALA A 295 -21.61 2.65 11.45
N LEU A 296 -22.28 3.05 10.38
CA LEU A 296 -21.82 4.09 9.45
C LEU A 296 -22.40 5.48 9.75
N ASP A 297 -23.10 5.66 10.89
CA ASP A 297 -23.60 6.97 11.29
C ASP A 297 -22.43 7.97 11.42
N SER A 298 -22.64 9.20 10.93
CA SER A 298 -21.64 10.28 10.94
C SER A 298 -20.34 10.01 10.12
N ILE A 299 -20.35 8.99 9.26
CA ILE A 299 -19.33 8.83 8.21
C ILE A 299 -19.76 9.64 6.99
N ASP A 300 -18.80 10.32 6.35
CA ASP A 300 -19.05 11.08 5.13
C ASP A 300 -19.65 10.18 4.04
N SER A 301 -20.79 10.58 3.50
CA SER A 301 -21.53 9.80 2.51
C SER A 301 -20.77 9.58 1.21
N GLU A 302 -19.83 10.47 0.86
CA GLU A 302 -18.99 10.35 -0.34
C GLU A 302 -18.00 9.19 -0.20
N ASN A 303 -17.66 8.82 1.03
CA ASN A 303 -16.75 7.71 1.32
C ASN A 303 -17.45 6.36 1.44
N LEU A 304 -18.79 6.31 1.39
CA LEU A 304 -19.54 5.07 1.59
C LEU A 304 -19.69 4.28 0.29
N VAL A 305 -19.38 2.98 0.36
CA VAL A 305 -19.71 1.99 -0.67
C VAL A 305 -20.74 1.04 -0.10
N GLY A 306 -21.99 1.18 -0.55
CA GLY A 306 -23.11 0.43 0.02
C GLY A 306 -23.29 0.72 1.51
N LYS A 307 -23.58 -0.34 2.28
CA LYS A 307 -23.75 -0.27 3.74
C LYS A 307 -22.68 -1.07 4.50
N TRP A 308 -21.56 -1.34 3.86
CA TRP A 308 -20.58 -2.27 4.42
C TRP A 308 -19.14 -1.76 4.36
N ARG A 309 -18.87 -0.71 3.54
CA ARG A 309 -17.50 -0.25 3.28
C ARG A 309 -17.38 1.26 3.36
N VAL A 310 -16.28 1.71 3.92
CA VAL A 310 -15.80 3.11 3.91
C VAL A 310 -14.50 3.17 3.13
N ASN A 311 -14.45 3.99 2.08
CA ASN A 311 -13.25 4.25 1.30
C ASN A 311 -12.66 5.61 1.70
N ILE A 312 -11.50 5.59 2.33
CA ILE A 312 -10.71 6.80 2.63
C ILE A 312 -10.01 7.24 1.33
N PRO A 313 -10.16 8.49 0.88
CA PRO A 313 -9.60 8.91 -0.38
C PRO A 313 -8.08 8.96 -0.36
N TYR A 314 -7.49 8.70 -1.52
CA TYR A 314 -6.08 8.94 -1.79
C TYR A 314 -5.80 10.38 -2.23
N ALA A 315 -4.56 10.81 -2.16
CA ALA A 315 -4.07 12.07 -2.73
C ALA A 315 -2.66 11.91 -3.30
N THR A 316 -2.28 12.72 -4.27
CA THR A 316 -0.89 12.76 -4.77
C THR A 316 -0.01 13.60 -3.86
N TYR A 317 1.27 13.22 -3.73
CA TYR A 317 2.30 14.01 -3.08
C TYR A 317 3.56 14.06 -3.95
N THR A 318 3.92 15.25 -4.41
CA THR A 318 5.08 15.52 -5.29
C THR A 318 6.01 16.57 -4.73
N GLY A 319 5.90 16.83 -3.43
CA GLY A 319 6.67 17.87 -2.73
C GLY A 319 5.81 19.09 -2.38
N GLU A 320 6.25 19.85 -1.39
CA GLU A 320 5.72 21.16 -0.97
C GLU A 320 6.55 22.30 -1.52
#